data_d39ab45d686363ba4a6c4f432dff8f0a
#
_entry.id   d39ab45d686363ba4a6c4f432dff8f0a
#
_cell.length_a   1.000
_cell.length_b   1.000
_cell.length_c   1.000
_cell.angle_alpha   90.00
_cell.angle_beta   90.00
_cell.angle_gamma   90.00
#
_symmetry.space_group_name_H-M   'P 1'
#
loop_
_entity.id
_entity.type
_entity.pdbx_description
1 polymer ?
#
loop_
_entity_poly.entity_id
_entity_poly.type
_entity_poly.pdbx_seq_one_letter_code
_entity_poly.pdbx_strand_id
1 'polypeptide(L)' 'MIKVEVLLKNGNKVKGELILLENGLILLAKAEEWYKNGEYKGKYKDFYSLGLTEGQYKECKFIDE' A
#
# COMPACT_ATOMS: atom_id res chain seq x y z
N MET A 1 4.22 -15.02 -2.13
CA MET A 1 4.12 -13.66 -2.63
C MET A 1 4.58 -12.67 -1.59
N ILE A 2 5.17 -11.59 -2.03
CA ILE A 2 5.66 -10.57 -1.09
C ILE A 2 4.53 -9.62 -0.77
N LYS A 3 4.21 -9.49 0.50
CA LYS A 3 3.23 -8.51 0.95
C LYS A 3 3.91 -7.37 1.67
N VAL A 4 3.35 -6.19 1.51
CA VAL A 4 3.87 -4.98 2.13
C VAL A 4 2.76 -4.18 2.79
N GLU A 5 3.14 -3.39 3.76
CA GLU A 5 2.29 -2.40 4.41
C GLU A 5 2.90 -1.03 4.15
N VAL A 6 2.13 -0.13 3.58
CA VAL A 6 2.57 1.20 3.25
C VAL A 6 1.86 2.21 4.14
N LEU A 7 2.63 3.04 4.84
CA LEU A 7 2.09 4.13 5.64
C LEU A 7 1.99 5.36 4.76
N LEU A 8 0.77 5.81 4.52
CA LEU A 8 0.52 6.99 3.71
C LEU A 8 0.78 8.27 4.50
N LYS A 9 0.99 9.35 3.79
CA LYS A 9 1.26 10.65 4.44
C LYS A 9 0.09 11.16 5.26
N ASN A 10 -1.13 10.76 4.93
CA ASN A 10 -2.30 11.14 5.72
C ASN A 10 -2.50 10.27 6.97
N GLY A 11 -1.62 9.29 7.19
CA GLY A 11 -1.69 8.39 8.35
C GLY A 11 -2.42 7.09 8.10
N ASN A 12 -3.11 6.96 6.97
CA ASN A 12 -3.76 5.70 6.62
C ASN A 12 -2.71 4.66 6.24
N LYS A 13 -3.08 3.39 6.27
CA LYS A 13 -2.22 2.29 5.88
C LYS A 13 -2.82 1.52 4.73
N VAL A 14 -1.98 1.09 3.81
CA VAL A 14 -2.39 0.26 2.68
C VAL A 14 -1.58 -1.02 2.73
N LYS A 15 -2.26 -2.17 2.59
CA LYS A 15 -1.60 -3.47 2.48
C LYS A 15 -1.91 -4.09 1.14
N GLY A 16 -0.94 -4.74 0.55
CA GLY A 16 -1.13 -5.40 -0.73
C GLY A 16 0.06 -6.25 -1.12
N GLU A 17 -0.07 -6.90 -2.27
CA GLU A 17 1.00 -7.70 -2.84
C GLU A 17 1.92 -6.81 -3.65
N LEU A 18 3.21 -6.84 -3.36
CA LEU A 18 4.19 -6.00 -4.04
C LEU A 18 4.43 -6.50 -5.47
N ILE A 19 4.19 -5.63 -6.44
CA ILE A 19 4.50 -5.90 -7.85
C ILE A 19 5.83 -5.26 -8.22
N LEU A 20 6.02 -4.02 -7.82
CA LEU A 20 7.20 -3.24 -8.17
C LEU A 20 7.54 -2.26 -7.07
N LEU A 21 8.81 -2.15 -6.75
CA LEU A 21 9.34 -1.11 -5.88
C LEU A 21 10.60 -0.60 -6.54
N GLU A 22 10.52 0.58 -7.15
CA GLU A 22 11.61 1.12 -7.92
C GLU A 22 11.53 2.65 -7.93
N ASN A 23 12.63 3.30 -7.66
CA ASN A 23 12.75 4.77 -7.70
C ASN A 23 11.65 5.48 -6.90
N GLY A 24 11.28 4.90 -5.75
CA GLY A 24 10.24 5.47 -4.91
C GLY A 24 8.81 5.13 -5.34
N LEU A 25 8.63 4.52 -6.50
CA LEU A 25 7.32 4.08 -6.95
C LEU A 25 7.01 2.70 -6.39
N ILE A 26 5.83 2.56 -5.81
CA ILE A 26 5.34 1.28 -5.29
C ILE A 26 4.10 0.90 -6.08
N LEU A 27 4.10 -0.30 -6.66
CA LEU A 27 2.90 -0.86 -7.30
C LEU A 27 2.43 -2.05 -6.49
N LEU A 28 1.16 -2.05 -6.14
CA LEU A 28 0.55 -3.10 -5.33
C LEU A 28 -0.65 -3.71 -6.04
N ALA A 29 -0.77 -5.03 -5.94
CA ALA A 29 -1.98 -5.74 -6.35
C ALA A 29 -2.79 -6.06 -5.10
N LYS A 30 -4.10 -6.20 -5.28
CA LYS A 30 -5.04 -6.56 -4.20
C LYS A 30 -4.89 -5.65 -2.98
N ALA A 31 -4.77 -4.36 -3.24
CA ALA A 31 -4.55 -3.38 -2.18
C ALA A 31 -5.81 -3.12 -1.36
N GLU A 32 -5.63 -3.02 -0.06
CA GLU A 32 -6.68 -2.67 0.88
C GLU A 32 -6.16 -1.54 1.78
N GLU A 33 -7.06 -0.69 2.22
CA GLU A 33 -6.68 0.47 3.01
C GLU A 33 -7.39 0.48 4.36
N TRP A 34 -6.67 0.96 5.38
CA TRP A 34 -7.19 1.18 6.73
C TRP A 34 -6.99 2.63 7.10
N TYR A 35 -7.97 3.19 7.78
CA TYR A 35 -7.85 4.54 8.32
C TYR A 35 -6.78 4.59 9.40
N LYS A 36 -6.32 5.79 9.68
CA LYS A 36 -5.32 6.05 10.73
C LYS A 36 -5.72 5.47 12.09
N ASN A 37 -7.02 5.47 12.41
CA ASN A 37 -7.53 4.93 13.66
C ASN A 37 -7.60 3.40 13.69
N GLY A 38 -7.26 2.74 12.60
CA GLY A 38 -7.28 1.27 12.50
C GLY A 38 -8.53 0.68 11.89
N GLU A 39 -9.53 1.49 11.60
CA GLU A 39 -10.75 0.99 10.95
C GLU A 39 -10.51 0.69 9.48
N TYR A 40 -11.13 -0.37 9.00
CA TYR A 40 -11.04 -0.78 7.60
C TYR A 40 -11.76 0.22 6.69
N LYS A 41 -11.05 0.72 5.70
CA LYS A 41 -11.62 1.67 4.75
C LYS A 41 -12.21 0.98 3.52
N GLY A 42 -11.55 -0.05 3.01
CA GLY A 42 -12.00 -0.77 1.82
C GLY A 42 -10.87 -1.24 0.96
N LYS A 43 -11.21 -1.94 -0.11
CA LYS A 43 -10.22 -2.38 -1.09
C LYS A 43 -10.29 -1.53 -2.35
N TYR A 44 -9.15 -1.46 -3.03
CA TYR A 44 -9.07 -0.83 -4.33
C TYR A 44 -9.60 -1.81 -5.37
N LYS A 45 -10.58 -1.37 -6.15
CA LYS A 45 -11.31 -2.21 -7.09
C LYS A 45 -10.67 -2.31 -8.47
N ASP A 46 -9.42 -2.01 -8.57
CA ASP A 46 -8.79 -1.99 -9.89
C ASP A 46 -8.32 -3.36 -10.34
N PHE A 47 -8.52 -3.62 -11.60
CA PHE A 47 -7.85 -4.73 -12.27
C PHE A 47 -6.36 -4.46 -12.39
N TYR A 48 -5.98 -3.22 -12.16
CA TYR A 48 -4.61 -2.74 -12.27
C TYR A 48 -4.03 -2.50 -10.89
N SER A 49 -2.74 -2.36 -10.86
CA SER A 49 -2.02 -2.10 -9.62
C SER A 49 -2.33 -0.72 -9.08
N LEU A 50 -2.42 -0.61 -7.76
CA LEU A 50 -2.40 0.68 -7.12
C LEU A 50 -0.97 1.22 -7.20
N GLY A 51 -0.81 2.40 -7.77
CA GLY A 51 0.50 3.07 -7.82
C GLY A 51 0.61 4.13 -6.76
N LEU A 52 1.69 4.07 -5.96
CA LEU A 52 1.99 5.07 -4.95
C LEU A 52 3.34 5.69 -5.26
N THR A 53 3.34 7.00 -5.46
CA THR A 53 4.58 7.74 -5.68
C THR A 53 5.19 8.15 -4.35
N GLU A 54 6.46 8.53 -4.39
CA GLU A 54 7.23 8.92 -3.22
C GLU A 54 6.58 10.03 -2.39
N GLY A 55 5.82 10.92 -3.02
CA GLY A 55 5.12 12.00 -2.34
C GLY A 55 3.86 11.56 -1.59
N GLN A 56 3.41 10.33 -1.75
CA GLN A 56 2.15 9.86 -1.20
C GLN A 56 2.31 9.00 0.05
N TYR A 57 3.50 8.51 0.34
CA TYR A 57 3.72 7.65 1.48
C TYR A 57 4.96 8.04 2.27
N LYS A 58 5.03 7.58 3.52
CA LYS A 58 6.16 7.81 4.42
C LYS A 58 7.05 6.60 4.54
N GLU A 59 6.47 5.41 4.54
CA GLU A 59 7.18 4.20 4.89
C GLU A 59 6.54 2.99 4.20
N CYS A 60 7.37 2.04 3.82
CA CYS A 60 6.93 0.77 3.26
C CYS A 60 7.63 -0.34 4.03
N LYS A 61 6.84 -1.26 4.60
CA LYS A 61 7.36 -2.39 5.35
C LYS A 61 7.00 -3.70 4.68
N PHE A 62 7.94 -4.63 4.66
CA PHE A 62 7.65 -5.99 4.23
C PHE A 62 6.94 -6.71 5.38
N ILE A 63 5.87 -7.41 5.05
CA ILE A 63 5.08 -8.16 6.03
C ILE A 63 5.30 -9.65 5.78
N ASP A 64 5.70 -10.37 6.83
CA ASP A 64 5.78 -11.81 6.78
C ASP A 64 4.43 -12.42 7.09
N GLU A 65 4.07 -13.39 6.31
CA GLU A 65 2.87 -14.15 6.57
C GLU A 65 3.17 -15.60 6.89
#